data_e08ee19e266441fcff0008e2cc7cdec1
#
_entry.id   e08ee19e266441fcff0008e2cc7cdec1
#
_cell.length_a   1.000
_cell.length_b   1.000
_cell.length_c   1.000
_cell.angle_alpha   90.00
_cell.angle_beta   90.00
_cell.angle_gamma   90.00
#
_symmetry.space_group_name_H-M   'P 1'
#
loop_
_entity.id
_entity.type
_entity.pdbx_description
1 polymer ?
#
loop_
_entity_poly.entity_id
_entity_poly.type
_entity_poly.pdbx_seq_one_letter_code
_entity_poly.pdbx_strand_id
1 'polypeptide(L)'
;KKLGWIIGQHHLHMIPKGLPGEGNLLVFDNGGEGGYGTPNPGALTGVNNARRDYSRVLEFNPITLEIVWQYTPLEAGNLLFTDASKFYSSYISAAQRLPNGNTLITEGSDGRLIEVTPEHEIVWEYINPYFNTILGQFTNNMVYRAYRVPYEWIPQVEKPEEISVEPIDVETFRVPGSLVGNGLGKVTTIDGVDPEARLMTGGGASDDEDEEV
;
A
#
# COMPACT_ATOMS: atom_id res chain seq x y z
N LYS A 1 -14.01 -2.11 -23.19
CA LYS A 1 -13.66 -1.75 -21.78
C LYS A 1 -12.28 -2.31 -21.46
N LYS A 2 -11.24 -1.75 -22.12
CA LYS A 2 -9.88 -2.31 -22.07
C LYS A 2 -9.23 -2.19 -20.67
N LEU A 3 -9.42 -1.06 -19.98
CA LEU A 3 -8.81 -0.82 -18.68
C LEU A 3 -9.60 -1.39 -17.48
N GLY A 4 -10.83 -1.83 -17.72
CA GLY A 4 -11.76 -2.07 -16.63
C GLY A 4 -12.20 -0.78 -15.93
N TRP A 5 -12.71 -0.89 -14.72
CA TRP A 5 -13.05 0.26 -13.90
C TRP A 5 -11.81 0.73 -13.11
N ILE A 6 -11.48 2.00 -13.28
CA ILE A 6 -10.52 2.71 -12.43
C ILE A 6 -11.32 3.30 -11.27
N ILE A 7 -10.95 2.98 -10.03
CA ILE A 7 -11.76 3.24 -8.85
C ILE A 7 -10.94 4.01 -7.81
N GLY A 8 -11.32 5.26 -7.52
CA GLY A 8 -10.69 6.07 -6.50
C GLY A 8 -9.20 6.33 -6.71
N GLN A 9 -8.79 6.46 -7.95
CA GLN A 9 -7.39 6.54 -8.38
C GLN A 9 -6.68 7.79 -7.83
N HIS A 10 -5.36 7.65 -7.67
CA HIS A 10 -4.45 8.73 -7.34
C HIS A 10 -3.27 8.79 -8.31
N HIS A 11 -2.66 9.96 -8.39
CA HIS A 11 -1.41 10.21 -9.09
C HIS A 11 -1.41 9.78 -10.57
N LEU A 12 -2.50 10.05 -11.30
CA LEU A 12 -2.48 9.90 -12.77
C LEU A 12 -1.54 10.95 -13.37
N HIS A 13 -0.59 10.50 -14.15
CA HIS A 13 0.32 11.39 -14.88
C HIS A 13 0.87 10.70 -16.13
N MET A 14 1.38 11.51 -17.05
CA MET A 14 2.11 11.03 -18.22
C MET A 14 3.56 10.72 -17.82
N ILE A 15 4.06 9.56 -18.21
CA ILE A 15 5.47 9.22 -18.02
C ILE A 15 6.31 10.23 -18.78
N PRO A 16 7.24 10.94 -18.08
CA PRO A 16 8.06 11.99 -18.68
C PRO A 16 8.93 11.53 -19.83
N LYS A 17 9.27 12.49 -20.68
CA LYS A 17 10.23 12.28 -21.79
C LYS A 17 11.57 11.77 -21.26
N GLY A 18 12.12 10.77 -21.97
CA GLY A 18 13.40 10.15 -21.65
C GLY A 18 13.33 8.99 -20.65
N LEU A 19 12.13 8.70 -20.10
CA LEU A 19 11.94 7.54 -19.24
C LEU A 19 11.31 6.37 -20.03
N PRO A 20 11.58 5.11 -19.63
CA PRO A 20 10.90 3.96 -20.20
C PRO A 20 9.39 4.08 -20.07
N GLY A 21 8.66 3.90 -21.19
CA GLY A 21 7.23 4.13 -21.26
C GLY A 21 6.82 5.59 -21.54
N GLU A 22 7.76 6.46 -21.95
CA GLU A 22 7.48 7.86 -22.31
C GLU A 22 6.18 8.00 -23.10
N GLY A 23 5.33 8.92 -22.66
CA GLY A 23 4.05 9.23 -23.32
C GLY A 23 2.88 8.33 -22.91
N ASN A 24 3.11 7.22 -22.23
CA ASN A 24 2.06 6.46 -21.60
C ASN A 24 1.58 7.14 -20.31
N LEU A 25 0.38 6.80 -19.88
CA LEU A 25 -0.14 7.23 -18.58
C LEU A 25 0.14 6.18 -17.51
N LEU A 26 0.62 6.65 -16.36
CA LEU A 26 0.85 5.84 -15.17
C LEU A 26 -0.12 6.29 -14.06
N VAL A 27 -0.75 5.34 -13.37
CA VAL A 27 -1.74 5.62 -12.32
C VAL A 27 -1.72 4.57 -11.23
N PHE A 28 -1.90 5.01 -9.99
CA PHE A 28 -2.24 4.12 -8.88
C PHE A 28 -3.77 4.06 -8.78
N ASP A 29 -4.34 2.92 -9.13
CA ASP A 29 -5.79 2.66 -9.09
C ASP A 29 -6.13 1.93 -7.78
N ASN A 30 -6.55 2.69 -6.80
CA ASN A 30 -6.72 2.24 -5.41
C ASN A 30 -7.69 1.08 -5.25
N GLY A 31 -8.81 1.10 -6.00
CA GLY A 31 -9.87 0.13 -5.78
C GLY A 31 -10.76 0.44 -4.57
N GLY A 32 -10.48 1.52 -3.86
CA GLY A 32 -11.28 1.99 -2.74
C GLY A 32 -12.63 2.60 -3.16
N GLU A 33 -13.16 3.48 -2.34
CA GLU A 33 -14.47 4.10 -2.62
C GLU A 33 -14.41 5.05 -3.82
N GLY A 34 -15.15 4.71 -4.87
CA GLY A 34 -15.15 5.49 -6.11
C GLY A 34 -16.22 6.59 -6.17
N GLY A 35 -17.13 6.64 -5.22
CA GLY A 35 -18.25 7.58 -5.23
C GLY A 35 -19.26 7.37 -6.37
N TYR A 36 -19.18 6.25 -7.09
CA TYR A 36 -20.09 5.86 -8.17
C TYR A 36 -20.43 4.37 -8.09
N GLY A 37 -21.34 3.91 -8.92
CA GLY A 37 -21.86 2.53 -8.91
C GLY A 37 -23.30 2.47 -8.42
N THR A 38 -23.76 1.30 -8.04
CA THR A 38 -25.11 1.11 -7.48
C THR A 38 -25.16 1.63 -6.05
N PRO A 39 -26.22 2.34 -5.64
CA PRO A 39 -26.43 2.73 -4.26
C PRO A 39 -26.34 1.54 -3.31
N ASN A 40 -25.60 1.69 -2.24
CA ASN A 40 -25.50 0.69 -1.18
C ASN A 40 -26.52 1.00 -0.06
N PRO A 41 -27.62 0.23 0.06
CA PRO A 41 -28.62 0.49 1.09
C PRO A 41 -28.10 0.33 2.54
N GLY A 42 -27.00 -0.41 2.71
CA GLY A 42 -26.35 -0.58 4.01
C GLY A 42 -25.37 0.54 4.36
N ALA A 43 -25.09 1.47 3.46
CA ALA A 43 -24.22 2.60 3.76
C ALA A 43 -24.99 3.68 4.50
N LEU A 44 -24.55 4.06 5.70
CA LEU A 44 -25.17 5.12 6.52
C LEU A 44 -25.26 6.47 5.79
N THR A 45 -24.37 6.71 4.85
CA THR A 45 -24.29 7.95 4.06
C THR A 45 -25.09 7.88 2.76
N GLY A 46 -25.65 6.72 2.41
CA GLY A 46 -26.33 6.51 1.13
C GLY A 46 -25.42 6.57 -0.10
N VAL A 47 -24.10 6.44 0.09
CA VAL A 47 -23.12 6.60 -0.99
C VAL A 47 -23.15 5.41 -1.96
N ASN A 48 -22.96 5.70 -3.22
CA ASN A 48 -22.71 4.69 -4.24
C ASN A 48 -21.26 4.21 -4.11
N ASN A 49 -21.06 2.90 -3.92
CA ASN A 49 -19.74 2.33 -3.72
C ASN A 49 -19.41 1.31 -4.79
N ALA A 50 -18.68 1.75 -5.82
CA ALA A 50 -17.85 0.83 -6.59
C ALA A 50 -16.58 0.59 -5.78
N ARG A 51 -16.29 -0.69 -5.50
CA ARG A 51 -15.10 -1.11 -4.74
C ARG A 51 -14.46 -2.33 -5.39
N ARG A 52 -13.18 -2.44 -5.15
CA ARG A 52 -12.36 -3.64 -5.39
C ARG A 52 -11.56 -3.89 -4.11
N ASP A 53 -11.23 -5.11 -3.81
CA ASP A 53 -10.52 -5.54 -2.60
C ASP A 53 -8.99 -5.56 -2.76
N TYR A 54 -8.49 -4.98 -3.85
CA TYR A 54 -7.06 -4.80 -4.11
C TYR A 54 -6.80 -3.52 -4.89
N SER A 55 -5.58 -3.03 -4.80
CA SER A 55 -5.06 -1.94 -5.63
C SER A 55 -4.33 -2.49 -6.85
N ARG A 56 -4.10 -1.62 -7.81
CA ARG A 56 -3.25 -1.91 -8.96
C ARG A 56 -2.54 -0.64 -9.45
N VAL A 57 -1.33 -0.81 -9.94
CA VAL A 57 -0.65 0.22 -10.72
C VAL A 57 -0.81 -0.12 -12.18
N LEU A 58 -1.21 0.85 -12.99
CA LEU A 58 -1.41 0.67 -14.43
C LEU A 58 -0.55 1.66 -15.20
N GLU A 59 0.17 1.13 -16.19
CA GLU A 59 0.69 1.89 -17.32
C GLU A 59 -0.14 1.56 -18.55
N PHE A 60 -0.66 2.57 -19.22
CA PHE A 60 -1.48 2.35 -20.41
C PHE A 60 -1.27 3.43 -21.47
N ASN A 61 -1.46 3.05 -22.71
CA ASN A 61 -1.40 3.98 -23.82
C ASN A 61 -2.63 4.89 -23.81
N PRO A 62 -2.48 6.23 -23.80
CA PRO A 62 -3.61 7.16 -23.69
C PRO A 62 -4.53 7.18 -24.92
N ILE A 63 -4.03 6.71 -26.08
CA ILE A 63 -4.80 6.73 -27.34
C ILE A 63 -5.54 5.41 -27.52
N THR A 64 -4.84 4.27 -27.36
CA THR A 64 -5.42 2.95 -27.60
C THR A 64 -6.13 2.39 -26.37
N LEU A 65 -5.83 2.93 -25.18
CA LEU A 65 -6.29 2.45 -23.87
C LEU A 65 -5.88 0.99 -23.59
N GLU A 66 -4.78 0.56 -24.19
CA GLU A 66 -4.20 -0.76 -23.92
C GLU A 66 -3.26 -0.68 -22.74
N ILE A 67 -3.40 -1.64 -21.82
CA ILE A 67 -2.47 -1.79 -20.69
C ILE A 67 -1.14 -2.26 -21.25
N VAL A 68 -0.09 -1.51 -20.98
CA VAL A 68 1.29 -1.80 -21.38
C VAL A 68 2.01 -2.56 -20.28
N TRP A 69 1.76 -2.16 -19.04
CA TRP A 69 2.30 -2.80 -17.84
C TRP A 69 1.32 -2.62 -16.68
N GLN A 70 1.30 -3.57 -15.77
CA GLN A 70 0.52 -3.44 -14.54
C GLN A 70 1.23 -4.14 -13.38
N TYR A 71 0.89 -3.72 -12.16
CA TYR A 71 1.28 -4.41 -10.93
C TYR A 71 0.04 -4.56 -10.05
N THR A 72 -0.33 -5.79 -9.77
CA THR A 72 -1.47 -6.19 -8.95
C THR A 72 -1.01 -7.24 -7.93
N PRO A 73 -1.85 -7.66 -6.98
CA PRO A 73 -1.51 -8.80 -6.13
C PRO A 73 -1.09 -10.06 -6.93
N LEU A 74 -1.65 -10.24 -8.13
CA LEU A 74 -1.32 -11.42 -8.95
C LEU A 74 0.12 -11.37 -9.46
N GLU A 75 0.57 -10.22 -10.01
CA GLU A 75 1.95 -10.02 -10.43
C GLU A 75 2.91 -10.06 -9.24
N ALA A 76 2.45 -9.66 -8.05
CA ALA A 76 3.19 -9.81 -6.79
C ALA A 76 3.27 -11.27 -6.28
N GLY A 77 2.71 -12.24 -7.03
CA GLY A 77 2.71 -13.66 -6.66
C GLY A 77 1.64 -14.06 -5.63
N ASN A 78 0.66 -13.19 -5.37
CA ASN A 78 -0.40 -13.44 -4.40
C ASN A 78 -1.66 -14.02 -5.08
N LEU A 79 -2.37 -14.88 -4.36
CA LEU A 79 -3.65 -15.41 -4.85
C LEU A 79 -4.77 -14.42 -4.59
N LEU A 80 -5.48 -13.98 -5.64
CA LEU A 80 -6.51 -12.94 -5.55
C LEU A 80 -7.64 -13.26 -4.57
N PHE A 81 -8.03 -14.51 -4.43
CA PHE A 81 -9.14 -14.89 -3.55
C PHE A 81 -8.76 -15.09 -2.07
N THR A 82 -7.46 -15.09 -1.75
CA THR A 82 -6.99 -15.21 -0.35
C THR A 82 -6.12 -14.03 0.06
N ASP A 83 -5.39 -13.45 -0.87
CA ASP A 83 -4.29 -12.52 -0.60
C ASP A 83 -4.45 -11.18 -1.31
N ALA A 84 -5.62 -10.88 -1.86
CA ALA A 84 -5.86 -9.64 -2.60
C ALA A 84 -5.51 -8.39 -1.78
N SER A 85 -5.78 -8.41 -0.48
CA SER A 85 -5.49 -7.31 0.44
C SER A 85 -4.00 -7.10 0.74
N LYS A 86 -3.11 -7.98 0.33
CA LYS A 86 -1.66 -7.81 0.51
C LYS A 86 -1.06 -6.72 -0.38
N PHE A 87 -1.80 -6.25 -1.38
CA PHE A 87 -1.50 -5.04 -2.12
C PHE A 87 -2.77 -4.21 -2.22
N TYR A 88 -3.07 -3.46 -1.17
CA TYR A 88 -4.29 -2.67 -1.09
C TYR A 88 -4.09 -1.39 -0.31
N SER A 89 -4.27 -0.26 -0.98
CA SER A 89 -4.37 1.05 -0.37
C SER A 89 -5.63 1.73 -0.88
N SER A 90 -6.65 1.84 -0.06
CA SER A 90 -7.99 2.29 -0.46
C SER A 90 -8.05 3.76 -0.87
N TYR A 91 -7.06 4.56 -0.51
CA TYR A 91 -6.95 6.00 -0.78
C TYR A 91 -5.50 6.43 -0.84
N ILE A 92 -5.20 7.69 -1.25
CA ILE A 92 -3.84 8.22 -1.45
C ILE A 92 -3.01 7.32 -2.37
N SER A 93 -1.68 7.26 -2.19
CA SER A 93 -0.78 6.43 -2.99
C SER A 93 -0.29 7.07 -4.28
N ALA A 94 0.77 6.50 -4.83
CA ALA A 94 1.40 6.99 -6.04
C ALA A 94 2.20 5.90 -6.74
N ALA A 95 2.55 6.15 -8.00
CA ALA A 95 3.56 5.39 -8.73
C ALA A 95 4.46 6.36 -9.50
N GLN A 96 5.73 6.05 -9.64
CA GLN A 96 6.70 6.84 -10.40
C GLN A 96 7.57 5.90 -11.24
N ARG A 97 7.64 6.15 -12.55
CA ARG A 97 8.60 5.46 -13.41
C ARG A 97 10.00 6.02 -13.17
N LEU A 98 10.98 5.13 -12.98
CA LEU A 98 12.37 5.46 -12.73
C LEU A 98 13.22 5.34 -14.01
N PRO A 99 14.40 6.00 -14.07
CA PRO A 99 15.28 5.94 -15.24
C PRO A 99 15.79 4.55 -15.59
N ASN A 100 15.91 3.65 -14.60
CA ASN A 100 16.32 2.26 -14.80
C ASN A 100 15.19 1.35 -15.32
N GLY A 101 13.97 1.89 -15.51
CA GLY A 101 12.80 1.15 -15.94
C GLY A 101 11.94 0.61 -14.81
N ASN A 102 12.44 0.61 -13.58
CA ASN A 102 11.68 0.21 -12.42
C ASN A 102 10.54 1.21 -12.12
N THR A 103 9.60 0.79 -11.31
CA THR A 103 8.52 1.65 -10.83
C THR A 103 8.57 1.74 -9.31
N LEU A 104 8.76 2.96 -8.78
CA LEU A 104 8.56 3.23 -7.37
C LEU A 104 7.05 3.31 -7.10
N ILE A 105 6.56 2.50 -6.19
CA ILE A 105 5.15 2.45 -5.80
C ILE A 105 5.04 2.86 -4.33
N THR A 106 4.16 3.80 -4.05
CA THR A 106 3.76 4.19 -2.69
C THR A 106 2.42 3.54 -2.38
N GLU A 107 2.41 2.52 -1.54
CA GLU A 107 1.20 1.95 -0.94
C GLU A 107 0.87 2.74 0.32
N GLY A 108 0.16 3.85 0.11
CA GLY A 108 0.18 4.97 1.04
C GLY A 108 -0.55 4.72 2.36
N SER A 109 -1.66 3.96 2.37
CA SER A 109 -2.43 3.70 3.60
C SER A 109 -1.61 2.96 4.65
N ASP A 110 -0.67 2.11 4.21
CA ASP A 110 0.14 1.26 5.07
C ASP A 110 1.57 1.78 5.24
N GLY A 111 1.85 2.97 4.69
CA GLY A 111 3.16 3.59 4.76
C GLY A 111 4.27 2.78 4.09
N ARG A 112 3.90 1.92 3.14
CA ARG A 112 4.82 1.03 2.43
C ARG A 112 5.23 1.63 1.10
N LEU A 113 6.53 1.61 0.82
CA LEU A 113 7.12 1.99 -0.47
C LEU A 113 7.88 0.80 -1.02
N ILE A 114 7.65 0.48 -2.29
CA ILE A 114 8.37 -0.57 -2.98
C ILE A 114 8.92 -0.08 -4.31
N GLU A 115 10.07 -0.58 -4.72
CA GLU A 115 10.57 -0.46 -6.08
C GLU A 115 10.45 -1.80 -6.77
N VAL A 116 9.77 -1.81 -7.92
CA VAL A 116 9.41 -3.03 -8.66
C VAL A 116 10.04 -2.96 -10.04
N THR A 117 10.66 -4.06 -10.47
CA THR A 117 11.20 -4.18 -11.84
C THR A 117 10.09 -4.30 -12.88
N PRO A 118 10.38 -4.14 -14.19
CA PRO A 118 9.42 -4.45 -15.24
C PRO A 118 8.87 -5.88 -15.19
N GLU A 119 9.64 -6.82 -14.64
CA GLU A 119 9.29 -8.23 -14.46
C GLU A 119 8.55 -8.52 -13.15
N HIS A 120 8.17 -7.47 -12.40
CA HIS A 120 7.39 -7.51 -11.16
C HIS A 120 8.15 -7.98 -9.90
N GLU A 121 9.48 -7.99 -9.94
CA GLU A 121 10.29 -8.31 -8.77
C GLU A 121 10.43 -7.08 -7.86
N ILE A 122 10.20 -7.24 -6.56
CA ILE A 122 10.49 -6.19 -5.57
C ILE A 122 11.99 -6.20 -5.31
N VAL A 123 12.66 -5.10 -5.65
CA VAL A 123 14.11 -4.93 -5.49
C VAL A 123 14.47 -3.97 -4.36
N TRP A 124 13.50 -3.25 -3.84
CA TRP A 124 13.66 -2.37 -2.67
C TRP A 124 12.32 -2.20 -1.98
N GLU A 125 12.36 -2.14 -0.66
CA GLU A 125 11.19 -1.94 0.18
C GLU A 125 11.52 -1.04 1.38
N TYR A 126 10.59 -0.18 1.74
CA TYR A 126 10.67 0.68 2.90
C TYR A 126 9.30 0.77 3.57
N ILE A 127 9.29 0.63 4.89
CA ILE A 127 8.11 0.88 5.71
C ILE A 127 8.36 2.15 6.52
N ASN A 128 7.44 3.11 6.44
CA ASN A 128 7.50 4.34 7.20
C ASN A 128 7.44 4.04 8.71
N PRO A 129 8.51 4.33 9.47
CA PRO A 129 8.54 4.03 10.90
C PRO A 129 7.82 5.09 11.75
N TYR A 130 7.38 6.18 11.16
CA TYR A 130 6.76 7.30 11.88
C TYR A 130 5.25 7.12 11.93
N PHE A 131 4.76 6.81 13.12
CA PHE A 131 3.34 6.63 13.37
C PHE A 131 2.75 7.90 13.96
N ASN A 132 1.59 8.31 13.44
CA ASN A 132 0.79 9.40 13.96
C ASN A 132 -0.49 8.85 14.59
N THR A 133 -0.88 9.41 15.73
CA THR A 133 -2.20 9.12 16.32
C THR A 133 -3.19 10.17 15.87
N ILE A 134 -4.18 9.75 15.09
CA ILE A 134 -5.25 10.62 14.61
C ILE A 134 -6.41 10.56 15.59
N LEU A 135 -6.87 11.72 16.06
CA LEU A 135 -7.98 11.87 17.01
C LEU A 135 -7.84 11.05 18.29
N GLY A 136 -6.61 10.68 18.68
CA GLY A 136 -6.37 9.86 19.86
C GLY A 136 -6.85 8.41 19.78
N GLN A 137 -7.30 7.95 18.62
CA GLN A 137 -7.94 6.64 18.46
C GLN A 137 -7.27 5.74 17.41
N PHE A 138 -6.72 6.35 16.36
CA PHE A 138 -6.13 5.60 15.25
C PHE A 138 -4.66 5.95 15.11
N THR A 139 -3.83 4.95 15.17
CA THR A 139 -2.39 5.09 14.87
C THR A 139 -2.12 4.54 13.48
N ASN A 140 -1.53 5.37 12.62
CA ASN A 140 -1.09 4.94 11.30
C ASN A 140 0.24 5.58 10.92
N ASN A 141 0.92 4.98 9.95
CA ASN A 141 2.18 5.42 9.38
C ASN A 141 2.03 5.86 7.91
N MET A 142 0.88 6.31 7.56
CA MET A 142 0.46 6.71 6.23
C MET A 142 1.46 7.64 5.54
N VAL A 143 1.72 7.38 4.26
CA VAL A 143 2.50 8.22 3.35
C VAL A 143 1.62 8.63 2.17
N TYR A 144 1.38 9.92 2.02
CA TYR A 144 0.53 10.39 0.92
C TYR A 144 1.14 10.07 -0.45
N ARG A 145 2.43 10.34 -0.61
CA ARG A 145 3.18 10.15 -1.85
C ARG A 145 4.67 10.19 -1.58
N ALA A 146 5.43 9.40 -2.31
CA ALA A 146 6.89 9.44 -2.32
C ALA A 146 7.42 9.61 -3.75
N TYR A 147 8.58 10.24 -3.84
CA TYR A 147 9.34 10.37 -5.08
C TYR A 147 10.79 9.99 -4.86
N ARG A 148 11.36 9.33 -5.83
CA ARG A 148 12.81 9.25 -5.96
C ARG A 148 13.27 10.43 -6.78
N VAL A 149 14.12 11.25 -6.19
CA VAL A 149 14.70 12.43 -6.83
C VAL A 149 16.20 12.21 -7.10
N PRO A 150 16.75 12.76 -8.18
CA PRO A 150 18.18 12.64 -8.44
C PRO A 150 19.01 13.43 -7.41
N TYR A 151 20.22 12.97 -7.11
CA TYR A 151 21.09 13.62 -6.13
C TYR A 151 21.46 15.05 -6.53
N GLU A 152 21.45 15.36 -7.80
CA GLU A 152 21.73 16.70 -8.33
C GLU A 152 20.71 17.75 -7.84
N TRP A 153 19.54 17.33 -7.40
CA TRP A 153 18.53 18.21 -6.77
C TRP A 153 18.86 18.57 -5.35
N ILE A 154 19.79 17.85 -4.73
CA ILE A 154 20.20 18.02 -3.33
C ILE A 154 21.71 18.19 -3.27
N PRO A 155 22.25 19.32 -3.80
CA PRO A 155 23.70 19.51 -3.93
C PRO A 155 24.42 19.62 -2.58
N GLN A 156 23.68 19.70 -1.47
CA GLN A 156 24.22 19.71 -0.10
C GLN A 156 24.53 18.32 0.43
N VAL A 157 24.10 17.27 -0.27
CA VAL A 157 24.32 15.88 0.13
C VAL A 157 25.24 15.22 -0.87
N GLU A 158 26.35 14.66 -0.40
CA GLU A 158 27.19 13.81 -1.24
C GLU A 158 26.40 12.55 -1.62
N LYS A 159 26.51 12.13 -2.89
CA LYS A 159 25.91 10.86 -3.32
C LYS A 159 26.57 9.74 -2.52
N PRO A 160 25.82 9.00 -1.70
CA PRO A 160 26.39 7.89 -0.94
C PRO A 160 26.85 6.78 -1.90
N GLU A 161 27.78 5.98 -1.46
CA GLU A 161 28.14 4.74 -2.13
C GLU A 161 26.96 3.77 -2.01
N GLU A 162 26.58 3.15 -3.10
CA GLU A 162 25.56 2.12 -3.09
C GLU A 162 26.14 0.84 -2.51
N ILE A 163 25.57 0.41 -1.38
CA ILE A 163 25.96 -0.82 -0.71
C ILE A 163 24.78 -1.80 -0.69
N SER A 164 25.09 -3.07 -0.81
CA SER A 164 24.09 -4.11 -0.58
C SER A 164 23.71 -4.11 0.90
N VAL A 165 22.40 -4.10 1.16
CA VAL A 165 21.86 -4.21 2.51
C VAL A 165 21.46 -5.66 2.73
N GLU A 166 21.92 -6.24 3.83
CA GLU A 166 21.46 -7.57 4.23
C GLU A 166 19.94 -7.57 4.42
N PRO A 167 19.25 -8.61 3.95
CA PRO A 167 17.82 -8.73 4.18
C PRO A 167 17.49 -8.62 5.66
N ILE A 168 16.43 -7.86 5.96
CA ILE A 168 15.97 -7.72 7.34
C ILE A 168 15.43 -9.07 7.80
N ASP A 169 15.91 -9.55 8.94
CA ASP A 169 15.30 -10.68 9.61
C ASP A 169 13.92 -10.24 10.16
N VAL A 170 12.87 -10.63 9.46
CA VAL A 170 11.49 -10.24 9.79
C VAL A 170 11.00 -10.83 11.11
N GLU A 171 11.66 -11.88 11.62
CA GLU A 171 11.29 -12.48 12.91
C GLU A 171 11.78 -11.60 14.08
N THR A 172 12.91 -10.96 13.90
CA THR A 172 13.53 -10.14 14.97
C THR A 172 13.43 -8.65 14.72
N PHE A 173 13.18 -8.22 13.49
CA PHE A 173 13.07 -6.80 13.14
C PHE A 173 11.91 -6.13 13.89
N ARG A 174 12.20 -4.95 14.42
CA ARG A 174 11.22 -4.09 15.08
C ARG A 174 11.38 -2.67 14.57
N VAL A 175 10.26 -2.04 14.26
CA VAL A 175 10.25 -0.65 13.80
C VAL A 175 10.62 0.27 14.95
N PRO A 176 11.75 1.01 14.88
CA PRO A 176 12.13 1.95 15.91
C PRO A 176 11.03 3.02 16.10
N GLY A 177 10.60 3.24 17.34
CA GLY A 177 9.60 4.27 17.65
C GLY A 177 8.14 3.86 17.35
N SER A 178 7.89 2.63 16.91
CA SER A 178 6.51 2.13 16.85
C SER A 178 5.93 2.09 18.26
N LEU A 179 4.85 2.83 18.46
CA LEU A 179 4.18 2.93 19.75
C LEU A 179 3.39 1.66 20.01
N VAL A 180 3.96 0.75 20.78
CA VAL A 180 3.18 -0.33 21.40
C VAL A 180 2.86 0.10 22.83
N GLY A 181 1.60 0.38 23.10
CA GLY A 181 1.16 0.86 24.42
C GLY A 181 1.53 2.31 24.69
N ASN A 182 1.84 2.66 25.90
CA ASN A 182 2.03 4.02 26.41
C ASN A 182 3.30 4.77 25.94
N GLY A 183 3.75 4.56 24.73
CA GLY A 183 4.76 5.39 24.06
C GLY A 183 6.21 5.15 24.46
N LEU A 184 6.50 4.16 25.25
CA LEU A 184 7.87 3.89 25.74
C LEU A 184 8.60 2.76 25.00
N GLY A 185 8.20 2.49 23.75
CA GLY A 185 9.01 1.65 22.84
C GLY A 185 9.33 0.24 23.36
N LYS A 186 8.46 -0.34 24.19
CA LYS A 186 8.60 -1.74 24.55
C LYS A 186 8.16 -2.57 23.35
N VAL A 187 9.12 -2.99 22.56
CA VAL A 187 8.91 -3.90 21.45
C VAL A 187 8.51 -5.26 22.01
N THR A 188 7.29 -5.69 21.72
CA THR A 188 6.86 -7.05 22.03
C THR A 188 7.13 -7.89 20.79
N THR A 189 7.99 -8.89 20.93
CA THR A 189 8.15 -9.92 19.90
C THR A 189 6.86 -10.74 19.90
N ILE A 190 6.14 -10.74 18.80
CA ILE A 190 5.05 -11.67 18.61
C ILE A 190 5.70 -12.92 18.04
N ASP A 191 6.07 -13.85 18.89
CA ASP A 191 6.31 -15.20 18.44
C ASP A 191 4.97 -15.71 17.94
N GLY A 192 4.93 -16.25 16.70
CA GLY A 192 3.68 -16.69 16.06
C GLY A 192 2.92 -17.80 16.80
N VAL A 193 3.18 -17.98 18.08
CA VAL A 193 2.63 -19.00 18.99
C VAL A 193 2.21 -18.38 20.33
N ASP A 194 2.10 -17.04 20.44
CA ASP A 194 1.62 -16.42 21.67
C ASP A 194 0.14 -16.75 21.88
N PRO A 195 -0.19 -17.61 22.89
CA PRO A 195 -1.57 -17.97 23.18
C PRO A 195 -2.40 -16.76 23.68
N GLU A 196 -1.78 -15.69 24.18
CA GLU A 196 -2.49 -14.49 24.62
C GLU A 196 -2.89 -13.59 23.43
N ALA A 197 -2.15 -13.64 22.30
CA ALA A 197 -2.55 -12.92 21.09
C ALA A 197 -3.88 -13.46 20.49
N ARG A 198 -4.23 -14.72 20.75
CA ARG A 198 -5.50 -15.32 20.34
C ARG A 198 -6.70 -14.78 21.14
N LEU A 199 -6.48 -14.30 22.35
CA LEU A 199 -7.55 -13.74 23.20
C LEU A 199 -7.94 -12.30 22.79
N MET A 200 -7.08 -11.60 22.06
CA MET A 200 -7.37 -10.24 21.58
C MET A 200 -8.15 -10.20 20.27
N THR A 201 -8.25 -11.31 19.55
CA THR A 201 -9.00 -11.42 18.28
C THR A 201 -10.35 -12.14 18.42
N GLY A 202 -10.65 -12.70 19.59
CA GLY A 202 -11.92 -13.30 19.91
C GLY A 202 -12.80 -12.30 20.65
N GLY A 203 -13.53 -11.49 19.93
CA GLY A 203 -14.63 -10.71 20.48
C GLY A 203 -15.66 -11.66 21.08
N GLY A 204 -16.05 -11.40 22.31
CA GLY A 204 -16.84 -12.25 23.15
C GLY A 204 -18.13 -12.79 22.52
N ALA A 205 -18.26 -14.08 22.61
CA ALA A 205 -19.57 -14.68 22.75
C ALA A 205 -19.93 -14.55 24.26
N SER A 206 -20.92 -13.76 24.56
CA SER A 206 -21.54 -13.77 25.86
C SER A 206 -22.38 -15.05 25.97
N ASP A 207 -21.90 -15.97 26.77
CA ASP A 207 -22.76 -17.06 27.26
C ASP A 207 -23.70 -16.44 28.27
N ASP A 208 -24.90 -16.09 27.84
CA ASP A 208 -26.04 -15.88 28.74
C ASP A 208 -26.53 -17.27 29.14
N GLU A 209 -26.10 -17.73 30.31
CA GLU A 209 -26.73 -18.86 30.98
C GLU A 209 -28.13 -18.47 31.44
N ASP A 210 -29.14 -19.14 30.90
CA ASP A 210 -30.50 -19.15 31.40
C ASP A 210 -30.51 -19.70 32.83
N GLU A 211 -30.79 -18.89 33.81
CA GLU A 211 -31.29 -19.36 35.10
C GLU A 211 -32.82 -19.40 35.09
N GLU A 212 -33.36 -20.60 35.23
CA GLU A 212 -34.75 -20.88 35.54
C GLU A 212 -35.17 -20.24 36.86
N VAL A 213 -36.29 -19.57 36.86
CA VAL A 213 -37.37 -19.71 37.91
C VAL A 213 -38.73 -19.50 37.27
#